data_7ce52cd66282fd4cf699eb1aa7b665b8
#
_entry.id   7ce52cd66282fd4cf699eb1aa7b665b8
#
_cell.length_a   1.000
_cell.length_b   1.000
_cell.length_c   1.000
_cell.angle_alpha   90.00
_cell.angle_beta   90.00
_cell.angle_gamma   90.00
#
_symmetry.space_group_name_H-M   'P 1'
#
loop_
_entity.id
_entity.type
_entity.pdbx_description
1 polymer ?
#
loop_
_entity_poly.entity_id
_entity_poly.type
_entity_poly.pdbx_seq_one_letter_code
_entity_poly.pdbx_strand_id
1 'polypeptide(L)'
;MVNKMSREIILHAGLHKTGTTSIQQTLYDDFNNRILEKLDILYPKNWPANHSYPVYSAFCDKPEEYRGNILFSSGLSKEKIDEMNKTNLKNLEEEVQRRRCSKIVISGEDISFLKKKNLNIKLPQQILHIRTFV
;
A
#
# COMPACT_ATOMS: atom_id res chain seq x y z
N MET A 1 -23.65 13.09 11.97
CA MET A 1 -22.19 13.10 12.19
C MET A 1 -21.63 11.74 11.85
N VAL A 2 -20.85 11.66 10.81
CA VAL A 2 -20.08 10.44 10.54
C VAL A 2 -18.89 10.45 11.49
N ASN A 3 -18.88 9.58 12.51
CA ASN A 3 -17.67 9.33 13.30
C ASN A 3 -16.57 8.87 12.34
N LYS A 4 -15.58 9.72 12.11
CA LYS A 4 -14.36 9.30 11.41
C LYS A 4 -13.68 8.23 12.27
N MET A 5 -13.83 6.97 11.89
CA MET A 5 -13.08 5.91 12.52
C MET A 5 -11.58 6.16 12.30
N SER A 6 -10.86 6.31 13.41
CA SER A 6 -9.40 6.31 13.39
C SER A 6 -8.92 4.97 12.84
N ARG A 7 -8.13 5.01 11.76
CA ARG A 7 -7.54 3.81 11.16
C ARG A 7 -6.03 3.80 11.37
N GLU A 8 -5.50 2.63 11.63
CA GLU A 8 -4.07 2.41 11.79
C GLU A 8 -3.52 1.73 10.54
N ILE A 9 -2.46 2.29 9.95
CA ILE A 9 -1.70 1.61 8.90
C ILE A 9 -0.46 0.98 9.51
N ILE A 10 -0.29 -0.30 9.27
CA ILE A 10 0.90 -1.07 9.62
C ILE A 10 1.69 -1.30 8.33
N LEU A 11 2.85 -0.67 8.23
CA LEU A 11 3.75 -0.87 7.10
C LEU A 11 4.76 -1.98 7.42
N HIS A 12 4.68 -3.07 6.69
CA HIS A 12 5.66 -4.14 6.73
C HIS A 12 6.65 -3.94 5.57
N ALA A 13 7.78 -3.34 5.88
CA ALA A 13 8.82 -2.96 4.92
C ALA A 13 10.03 -3.90 5.02
N GLY A 14 9.80 -5.20 4.95
CA GLY A 14 10.85 -6.21 5.10
C GLY A 14 12.01 -5.99 4.13
N LEU A 15 13.22 -6.37 4.57
CA LEU A 15 14.41 -6.35 3.73
C LEU A 15 14.30 -7.37 2.61
N HIS A 16 14.95 -7.09 1.46
CA HIS A 16 15.02 -8.03 0.34
C HIS A 16 15.55 -9.40 0.79
N LYS A 17 14.95 -10.48 0.28
CA LYS A 17 15.35 -11.89 0.54
C LYS A 17 15.17 -12.36 2.00
N THR A 18 14.20 -11.81 2.72
CA THR A 18 13.87 -12.20 4.11
C THR A 18 12.60 -13.02 4.26
N GLY A 19 12.09 -13.62 3.17
CA GLY A 19 10.84 -14.41 3.21
C GLY A 19 9.56 -13.59 3.16
N THR A 20 9.63 -12.30 2.87
CA THR A 20 8.48 -11.41 2.74
C THR A 20 7.44 -11.87 1.72
N THR A 21 7.88 -12.48 0.61
CA THR A 21 6.99 -13.02 -0.44
C THR A 21 6.02 -14.05 0.13
N SER A 22 6.50 -14.97 0.97
CA SER A 22 5.65 -15.99 1.59
C SER A 22 4.61 -15.36 2.52
N ILE A 23 4.98 -14.35 3.30
CA ILE A 23 4.06 -13.60 4.15
C ILE A 23 3.01 -12.89 3.30
N GLN A 24 3.43 -12.19 2.27
CA GLN A 24 2.54 -11.47 1.36
C GLN A 24 1.53 -12.38 0.68
N GLN A 25 1.98 -13.52 0.15
CA GLN A 25 1.08 -14.49 -0.47
C GLN A 25 0.11 -15.10 0.54
N THR A 26 0.56 -15.41 1.75
CA THR A 26 -0.30 -15.92 2.82
C THR A 26 -1.41 -14.94 3.19
N LEU A 27 -1.07 -13.66 3.35
CA LEU A 27 -2.05 -12.62 3.70
C LEU A 27 -2.99 -12.29 2.54
N TYR A 28 -2.53 -12.48 1.31
CA TYR A 28 -3.29 -12.23 0.09
C TYR A 28 -4.24 -13.38 -0.28
N ASP A 29 -3.97 -14.60 0.17
CA ASP A 29 -4.84 -15.75 -0.06
C ASP A 29 -6.28 -15.46 0.38
N ASP A 30 -7.27 -15.84 -0.44
CA ASP A 30 -8.67 -15.49 -0.22
C ASP A 30 -9.21 -15.95 1.12
N PHE A 31 -8.84 -17.15 1.55
CA PHE A 31 -9.30 -17.72 2.82
C PHE A 31 -8.69 -16.92 4.00
N ASN A 32 -7.38 -16.73 3.99
CA ASN A 32 -6.67 -15.98 5.03
C ASN A 32 -7.10 -14.52 5.08
N ASN A 33 -7.31 -13.91 3.93
CA ASN A 33 -7.74 -12.52 3.82
C ASN A 33 -9.13 -12.31 4.45
N ARG A 34 -10.04 -13.25 4.26
CA ARG A 34 -11.36 -13.21 4.93
C ARG A 34 -11.26 -13.39 6.44
N ILE A 35 -10.33 -14.21 6.93
CA ILE A 35 -10.06 -14.34 8.37
C ILE A 35 -9.54 -13.02 8.93
N LEU A 36 -8.59 -12.37 8.24
CA LEU A 36 -8.06 -11.06 8.64
C LEU A 36 -9.17 -10.02 8.75
N GLU A 37 -10.07 -9.98 7.79
CA GLU A 37 -11.20 -9.04 7.81
C GLU A 37 -12.10 -9.25 9.03
N LYS A 38 -12.37 -10.50 9.41
CA LYS A 38 -13.10 -10.83 10.64
C LYS A 38 -12.36 -10.40 11.91
N LEU A 39 -11.03 -10.28 11.84
CA LEU A 39 -10.19 -9.78 12.92
C LEU A 39 -9.98 -8.25 12.85
N ASP A 40 -10.75 -7.56 12.03
CA ASP A 40 -10.68 -6.12 11.83
C ASP A 40 -9.36 -5.65 11.17
N ILE A 41 -8.78 -6.50 10.33
CA ILE A 41 -7.53 -6.25 9.61
C ILE A 41 -7.78 -6.33 8.11
N LEU A 42 -7.43 -5.27 7.38
CA LEU A 42 -7.44 -5.24 5.93
C LEU A 42 -6.04 -5.47 5.37
N TYR A 43 -5.86 -6.52 4.57
CA TYR A 43 -4.74 -6.64 3.65
C TYR A 43 -5.27 -6.37 2.24
N PRO A 44 -4.87 -5.26 1.57
CA PRO A 44 -5.50 -4.84 0.31
C PRO A 44 -5.45 -5.90 -0.79
N LYS A 45 -6.60 -6.20 -1.38
CA LYS A 45 -6.78 -7.14 -2.49
C LYS A 45 -6.91 -6.45 -3.84
N ASN A 46 -7.25 -5.14 -3.86
CA ASN A 46 -7.30 -4.35 -5.08
C ASN A 46 -5.89 -4.03 -5.63
N TRP A 47 -4.86 -4.32 -4.85
CA TRP A 47 -3.45 -4.29 -5.24
C TRP A 47 -2.91 -5.71 -5.40
N PRO A 48 -1.76 -5.91 -6.08
CA PRO A 48 -1.05 -7.19 -6.06
C PRO A 48 -0.65 -7.61 -4.65
N ALA A 49 -0.30 -8.88 -4.44
CA ALA A 49 0.11 -9.39 -3.12
C ALA A 49 1.29 -8.64 -2.52
N ASN A 50 2.25 -8.24 -3.35
CA ASN A 50 3.37 -7.37 -2.98
C ASN A 50 3.00 -5.91 -3.28
N HIS A 51 2.91 -5.09 -2.25
CA HIS A 51 2.50 -3.70 -2.35
C HIS A 51 3.64 -2.72 -2.68
N SER A 52 4.86 -3.21 -2.94
CA SER A 52 6.01 -2.35 -3.26
C SER A 52 5.71 -1.39 -4.40
N TYR A 53 5.20 -1.91 -5.50
CA TYR A 53 4.97 -1.11 -6.71
C TYR A 53 3.95 0.01 -6.48
N PRO A 54 2.70 -0.27 -6.07
CA PRO A 54 1.71 0.80 -5.93
C PRO A 54 2.09 1.84 -4.87
N VAL A 55 2.76 1.41 -3.79
CA VAL A 55 3.15 2.32 -2.72
C VAL A 55 4.37 3.14 -3.12
N TYR A 56 5.45 2.49 -3.55
CA TYR A 56 6.69 3.22 -3.87
C TYR A 56 6.48 4.22 -5.00
N SER A 57 5.82 3.81 -6.07
CA SER A 57 5.52 4.70 -7.20
C SER A 57 4.70 5.93 -6.80
N ALA A 58 3.72 5.75 -5.90
CA ALA A 58 2.85 6.83 -5.46
C ALA A 58 3.52 7.82 -4.51
N PHE A 59 4.49 7.36 -3.70
CA PHE A 59 5.03 8.14 -2.59
C PHE A 59 6.49 8.58 -2.76
N CYS A 60 7.22 8.07 -3.75
CA CYS A 60 8.59 8.53 -4.02
C CYS A 60 8.59 9.92 -4.67
N ASP A 61 9.73 10.60 -4.58
CA ASP A 61 9.88 11.95 -5.13
C ASP A 61 9.84 11.98 -6.66
N LYS A 62 10.38 10.94 -7.30
CA LYS A 62 10.51 10.85 -8.77
C LYS A 62 10.05 9.49 -9.28
N PRO A 63 8.74 9.30 -9.43
CA PRO A 63 8.21 8.01 -9.88
C PRO A 63 8.71 7.60 -11.29
N GLU A 64 9.07 8.55 -12.14
CA GLU A 64 9.64 8.29 -13.45
C GLU A 64 11.03 7.62 -13.40
N GLU A 65 11.74 7.77 -12.29
CA GLU A 65 13.04 7.13 -12.05
C GLU A 65 12.93 5.79 -11.32
N TYR A 66 11.75 5.44 -10.84
CA TYR A 66 11.52 4.20 -10.12
C TYR A 66 11.67 2.99 -11.06
N ARG A 67 12.54 2.05 -10.67
CA ARG A 67 12.84 0.85 -11.45
C ARG A 67 11.59 0.07 -11.86
N GLY A 68 10.60 -0.02 -10.99
CA GLY A 68 9.32 -0.65 -11.29
C GLY A 68 8.63 0.00 -12.48
N ASN A 69 8.59 1.32 -12.51
CA ASN A 69 8.01 2.07 -13.63
C ASN A 69 8.83 1.95 -14.91
N ILE A 70 10.17 1.94 -14.81
CA ILE A 70 11.05 1.76 -15.97
C ILE A 70 10.85 0.38 -16.60
N LEU A 71 10.77 -0.68 -15.79
CA LEU A 71 10.68 -2.07 -16.27
C LEU A 71 9.28 -2.45 -16.76
N PHE A 72 8.24 -1.99 -16.06
CA PHE A 72 6.85 -2.41 -16.32
C PHE A 72 6.04 -1.36 -17.08
N SER A 73 6.54 -0.15 -17.17
CA SER A 73 5.85 0.98 -17.78
C SER A 73 6.74 1.70 -18.79
N SER A 74 7.66 0.98 -19.45
CA SER A 74 8.62 1.56 -20.39
C SER A 74 7.87 2.33 -21.50
N GLY A 75 8.23 3.59 -21.67
CA GLY A 75 7.56 4.49 -22.62
C GLY A 75 6.35 5.25 -22.08
N LEU A 76 5.97 5.05 -20.80
CA LEU A 76 4.93 5.88 -20.18
C LEU A 76 5.51 7.26 -19.79
N SER A 77 4.74 8.31 -20.11
CA SER A 77 5.06 9.66 -19.67
C SER A 77 4.87 9.81 -18.15
N LYS A 78 5.48 10.83 -17.57
CA LYS A 78 5.29 11.18 -16.16
C LYS A 78 3.81 11.37 -15.83
N GLU A 79 3.05 12.02 -16.73
CA GLU A 79 1.63 12.29 -16.57
C GLU A 79 0.83 10.98 -16.45
N LYS A 80 1.15 9.98 -17.26
CA LYS A 80 0.49 8.67 -17.20
C LYS A 80 0.85 7.90 -15.94
N ILE A 81 2.10 7.99 -15.47
CA ILE A 81 2.51 7.40 -14.20
C ILE A 81 1.76 8.05 -13.04
N ASP A 82 1.62 9.37 -13.04
CA ASP A 82 0.85 10.10 -12.02
C ASP A 82 -0.63 9.68 -12.03
N GLU A 83 -1.21 9.48 -13.21
CA GLU A 83 -2.57 8.96 -13.36
C GLU A 83 -2.73 7.55 -12.79
N MET A 84 -1.80 6.66 -13.09
CA MET A 84 -1.78 5.30 -12.54
C MET A 84 -1.67 5.31 -11.01
N ASN A 85 -0.81 6.18 -10.47
CA ASN A 85 -0.64 6.34 -9.03
C ASN A 85 -1.93 6.82 -8.35
N LYS A 86 -2.61 7.79 -8.94
CA LYS A 86 -3.92 8.26 -8.46
C LYS A 86 -4.97 7.15 -8.47
N THR A 87 -5.00 6.35 -9.53
CA THR A 87 -5.92 5.22 -9.67
C THR A 87 -5.63 4.17 -8.59
N ASN A 88 -4.37 3.84 -8.34
CA ASN A 88 -3.97 2.89 -7.29
C ASN A 88 -4.38 3.37 -5.89
N LEU A 89 -4.18 4.65 -5.58
CA LEU A 89 -4.60 5.22 -4.30
C LEU A 89 -6.12 5.25 -4.14
N LYS A 90 -6.84 5.55 -5.21
CA LYS A 90 -8.29 5.50 -5.23
C LYS A 90 -8.82 4.09 -4.99
N ASN A 91 -8.21 3.09 -5.62
CA ASN A 91 -8.56 1.68 -5.40
C ASN A 91 -8.37 1.26 -3.95
N LEU A 92 -7.29 1.71 -3.30
CA LEU A 92 -7.09 1.47 -1.87
C LEU A 92 -8.18 2.15 -1.03
N GLU A 93 -8.46 3.41 -1.31
CA GLU A 93 -9.48 4.16 -0.57
C GLU A 93 -10.87 3.51 -0.68
N GLU A 94 -11.26 3.09 -1.87
CA GLU A 94 -12.52 2.39 -2.09
C GLU A 94 -12.60 1.07 -1.32
N GLU A 95 -11.52 0.30 -1.30
CA GLU A 95 -11.45 -0.96 -0.56
C GLU A 95 -11.53 -0.73 0.96
N VAL A 96 -10.81 0.26 1.46
CA VAL A 96 -10.83 0.67 2.88
C VAL A 96 -12.24 1.06 3.32
N GLN A 97 -12.93 1.85 2.51
CA GLN A 97 -14.31 2.28 2.80
C GLN A 97 -15.31 1.12 2.76
N ARG A 98 -15.15 0.22 1.79
CA ARG A 98 -16.06 -0.93 1.61
C ARG A 98 -15.93 -1.95 2.73
N ARG A 99 -14.70 -2.26 3.13
CA ARG A 99 -14.40 -3.34 4.10
C ARG A 99 -14.39 -2.88 5.56
N ARG A 100 -14.30 -1.58 5.81
CA ARG A 100 -14.45 -0.93 7.12
C ARG A 100 -13.57 -1.47 8.25
N CYS A 101 -12.40 -2.02 7.94
CA CYS A 101 -11.45 -2.44 8.96
C CYS A 101 -10.75 -1.23 9.60
N SER A 102 -10.42 -1.35 10.89
CA SER A 102 -9.70 -0.31 11.62
C SER A 102 -8.19 -0.38 11.42
N LYS A 103 -7.66 -1.54 11.03
CA LYS A 103 -6.24 -1.77 10.77
C LYS A 103 -6.03 -2.15 9.32
N ILE A 104 -5.00 -1.56 8.71
CA ILE A 104 -4.62 -1.82 7.32
C ILE A 104 -3.16 -2.24 7.32
N VAL A 105 -2.88 -3.44 6.81
CA VAL A 105 -1.50 -3.93 6.65
C VAL A 105 -1.09 -3.77 5.20
N ILE A 106 0.02 -3.06 4.98
CA ILE A 106 0.63 -2.86 3.67
C ILE A 106 2.03 -3.44 3.73
N SER A 107 2.37 -4.33 2.80
CA SER A 107 3.65 -5.03 2.78
C SER A 107 4.36 -4.89 1.44
N GLY A 108 5.61 -4.45 1.47
CA GLY A 108 6.47 -4.34 0.29
C GLY A 108 7.88 -3.94 0.66
N GLU A 109 8.87 -4.58 0.04
CA GLU A 109 10.29 -4.35 0.33
C GLU A 109 10.73 -2.93 -0.02
N ASP A 110 10.26 -2.40 -1.14
CA ASP A 110 10.65 -1.06 -1.61
C ASP A 110 10.14 0.06 -0.70
N ILE A 111 9.16 -0.23 0.16
CA ILE A 111 8.65 0.74 1.15
C ILE A 111 9.76 1.21 2.08
N SER A 112 10.76 0.36 2.36
CA SER A 112 11.91 0.69 3.21
C SER A 112 12.75 1.86 2.69
N PHE A 113 12.69 2.14 1.38
CA PHE A 113 13.43 3.23 0.73
C PHE A 113 12.66 4.55 0.71
N LEU A 114 11.40 4.56 1.13
CA LEU A 114 10.59 5.77 1.13
C LEU A 114 10.97 6.72 2.27
N LYS A 115 10.95 8.00 1.99
CA LYS A 115 11.11 9.04 3.02
C LYS A 115 9.82 9.13 3.85
N LYS A 116 9.96 9.09 5.16
CA LYS A 116 8.82 9.16 6.11
C LYS A 116 7.93 10.38 5.87
N LYS A 117 8.52 11.53 5.53
CA LYS A 117 7.78 12.76 5.23
C LYS A 117 6.79 12.60 4.06
N ASN A 118 7.13 11.80 3.05
CA ASN A 118 6.29 11.61 1.87
C ASN A 118 5.04 10.78 2.19
N LEU A 119 5.16 9.80 3.09
CA LEU A 119 4.03 9.00 3.54
C LEU A 119 2.99 9.85 4.28
N ASN A 120 3.41 10.80 5.09
CA ASN A 120 2.51 11.66 5.86
C ASN A 120 1.71 12.65 5.02
N ILE A 121 2.25 13.08 3.87
CA ILE A 121 1.62 14.11 3.03
C ILE A 121 0.58 13.53 2.08
N LYS A 122 0.81 12.32 1.55
CA LYS A 122 0.03 11.76 0.44
C LYS A 122 -1.04 10.76 0.87
N LEU A 123 -1.02 10.30 2.11
CA LEU A 123 -2.06 9.40 2.60
C LEU A 123 -3.38 10.14 2.78
N PRO A 124 -4.53 9.48 2.43
CA PRO A 124 -5.84 10.08 2.66
C PRO A 124 -5.99 10.52 4.12
N GLN A 125 -6.55 11.71 4.35
CA GLN A 125 -6.75 12.29 5.70
C GLN A 125 -7.56 11.41 6.66
N GLN A 126 -8.14 10.33 6.17
CA GLN A 126 -8.90 9.36 6.97
C GLN A 126 -8.02 8.33 7.69
N ILE A 127 -6.71 8.32 7.41
CA ILE A 127 -5.75 7.37 7.96
C ILE A 127 -4.82 8.13 8.90
N LEU A 128 -5.07 8.04 10.21
CA LEU A 128 -4.48 8.94 11.20
C LEU A 128 -3.17 8.44 11.84
N HIS A 129 -2.86 7.15 11.79
CA HIS A 129 -1.66 6.62 12.44
C HIS A 129 -0.94 5.61 11.56
N ILE A 130 0.35 5.86 11.32
CA ILE A 130 1.23 4.95 10.58
C ILE A 130 2.21 4.34 11.58
N ARG A 131 2.22 3.01 11.66
CA ARG A 131 3.28 2.25 12.34
C ARG A 131 4.10 1.48 11.32
N THR A 132 5.41 1.59 11.41
CA THR A 132 6.34 0.89 10.53
C THR A 132 7.01 -0.25 11.28
N PHE A 133 6.94 -1.45 10.73
CA PHE A 133 7.71 -2.61 11.17
C PHE A 133 8.72 -2.99 10.09
N VAL A 134 9.90 -3.27 10.51
CA VAL A 134 11.00 -3.72 9.63
C VAL A 134 11.10 -5.24 9.68
#